data_30ed6d2e2bb75d7590765bb9ebd307cd
#
_entry.id   30ed6d2e2bb75d7590765bb9ebd307cd
#
_cell.length_a   1.000
_cell.length_b   1.000
_cell.length_c   1.000
_cell.angle_alpha   90.00
_cell.angle_beta   90.00
_cell.angle_gamma   90.00
#
_symmetry.space_group_name_H-M   'P 1'
#
loop_
_entity.id
_entity.type
_entity.pdbx_description
1 polymer ?
#
loop_
_entity_poly.entity_id
_entity_poly.type
_entity_poly.pdbx_seq_one_letter_code
_entity_poly.pdbx_strand_id
1 'polypeptide(L)'
;MKTKRFTSVVLTVGLLTVSAGSLWAHHGYAAFFTTERVTLKGTVTEWKWAHPHAILLFDVKDDKGNIVHWATEFGGKSFARNTFKFGEEVTVTLEPARNGAPVGRTLTVVLPTGEVLIGQNGPGTLSPTENPSDAPKR
;
A
#
# COMPACT_ATOMS: atom_id res chain seq x y z
N MET A 1 39.57 36.77 11.88
CA MET A 1 38.18 37.05 11.47
C MET A 1 37.68 36.22 10.26
N LYS A 2 38.52 35.57 9.50
CA LYS A 2 38.11 34.77 8.30
C LYS A 2 37.51 33.39 8.64
N THR A 3 37.88 32.77 9.75
CA THR A 3 37.45 31.43 10.15
C THR A 3 35.98 31.33 10.61
N LYS A 4 35.44 32.38 11.28
CA LYS A 4 34.05 32.38 11.76
C LYS A 4 32.99 32.44 10.64
N ARG A 5 33.32 33.10 9.52
CA ARG A 5 32.41 33.18 8.36
C ARG A 5 32.35 31.85 7.58
N PHE A 6 33.44 31.11 7.52
CA PHE A 6 33.50 29.82 6.84
C PHE A 6 32.70 28.75 7.60
N THR A 7 32.82 28.75 8.93
CA THR A 7 32.05 27.81 9.78
C THR A 7 30.54 28.03 9.69
N SER A 8 30.09 29.31 9.64
CA SER A 8 28.66 29.65 9.50
C SER A 8 28.11 29.22 8.14
N VAL A 9 28.85 29.39 7.05
CA VAL A 9 28.43 28.98 5.70
C VAL A 9 28.30 27.45 5.62
N VAL A 10 29.25 26.70 6.18
CA VAL A 10 29.25 25.25 6.18
C VAL A 10 28.06 24.71 7.02
N LEU A 11 27.74 25.35 8.15
CA LEU A 11 26.60 24.96 8.99
C LEU A 11 25.27 25.24 8.29
N THR A 12 25.17 26.37 7.60
CA THR A 12 23.92 26.73 6.87
C THR A 12 23.67 25.85 5.67
N VAL A 13 24.72 25.49 4.91
CA VAL A 13 24.61 24.57 3.78
C VAL A 13 24.30 23.15 4.27
N GLY A 14 24.91 22.70 5.37
CA GLY A 14 24.61 21.40 6.00
C GLY A 14 23.15 21.30 6.48
N LEU A 15 22.60 22.36 7.06
CA LEU A 15 21.20 22.39 7.54
C LEU A 15 20.19 22.38 6.39
N LEU A 16 20.49 23.05 5.27
CA LEU A 16 19.64 23.06 4.08
C LEU A 16 19.62 21.73 3.34
N THR A 17 20.69 20.95 3.38
CA THR A 17 20.73 19.62 2.74
C THR A 17 19.96 18.57 3.54
N VAL A 18 19.89 18.67 4.87
CA VAL A 18 19.12 17.75 5.71
C VAL A 18 17.60 17.96 5.56
N SER A 19 17.17 19.20 5.32
CA SER A 19 15.74 19.50 5.13
C SER A 19 15.20 19.08 3.76
N ALA A 20 16.03 18.96 2.73
CA ALA A 20 15.62 18.54 1.39
C ALA A 20 15.32 17.03 1.29
N GLY A 21 15.88 16.20 2.16
CA GLY A 21 15.69 14.74 2.14
C GLY A 21 14.26 14.31 2.51
N SER A 22 13.56 15.08 3.32
CA SER A 22 12.21 14.74 3.79
C SER A 22 11.10 14.95 2.74
N LEU A 23 11.32 15.81 1.76
CA LEU A 23 10.32 16.13 0.73
C LEU A 23 10.20 15.03 -0.35
N TRP A 24 11.24 14.23 -0.56
CA TRP A 24 11.23 13.15 -1.55
C TRP A 24 10.49 11.89 -1.05
N ALA A 25 10.41 11.67 0.25
CA ALA A 25 9.74 10.50 0.82
C ALA A 25 8.21 10.52 0.64
N HIS A 26 7.60 11.71 0.61
CA HIS A 26 6.13 11.85 0.45
C HIS A 26 5.65 11.73 -1.00
N HIS A 27 6.50 11.95 -1.99
CA HIS A 27 6.14 11.85 -3.41
C HIS A 27 6.19 10.42 -3.96
N GLY A 28 6.89 9.50 -3.31
CA GLY A 28 7.07 8.14 -3.81
C GLY A 28 5.75 7.35 -3.94
N TYR A 29 4.82 7.56 -3.03
CA TYR A 29 3.59 6.77 -2.95
C TYR A 29 2.60 7.07 -4.08
N ALA A 30 2.30 8.36 -4.31
CA ALA A 30 1.40 8.80 -5.38
C ALA A 30 2.00 8.60 -6.78
N ALA A 31 3.33 8.55 -6.90
CA ALA A 31 4.01 8.26 -8.15
C ALA A 31 4.01 6.76 -8.49
N PHE A 32 3.93 5.88 -7.49
CA PHE A 32 4.06 4.44 -7.67
C PHE A 32 2.74 3.76 -8.01
N PHE A 33 1.63 4.11 -7.35
CA PHE A 33 0.32 3.49 -7.57
C PHE A 33 -0.60 4.34 -8.44
N THR A 34 -1.52 3.67 -9.14
CA THR A 34 -2.61 4.35 -9.86
C THR A 34 -3.71 4.76 -8.87
N THR A 35 -4.64 5.60 -9.34
CA THR A 35 -5.90 5.87 -8.63
C THR A 35 -7.03 4.93 -9.09
N GLU A 36 -6.74 4.08 -10.07
CA GLU A 36 -7.66 3.06 -10.53
C GLU A 36 -7.76 1.95 -9.48
N ARG A 37 -8.95 1.39 -9.35
CA ARG A 37 -9.22 0.30 -8.41
C ARG A 37 -9.41 -1.00 -9.17
N VAL A 38 -8.70 -2.02 -8.74
CA VAL A 38 -8.81 -3.37 -9.28
C VAL A 38 -9.25 -4.29 -8.15
N THR A 39 -10.24 -5.14 -8.44
CA THR A 39 -10.71 -6.17 -7.50
C THR A 39 -10.29 -7.54 -8.03
N LEU A 40 -9.54 -8.28 -7.23
CA LEU A 40 -8.95 -9.56 -7.55
C LEU A 40 -9.41 -10.62 -6.55
N LYS A 41 -9.85 -11.76 -7.05
CA LYS A 41 -10.09 -12.96 -6.22
C LYS A 41 -8.87 -13.86 -6.31
N GLY A 42 -8.35 -14.28 -5.16
CA GLY A 42 -7.14 -15.09 -5.11
C GLY A 42 -7.00 -15.91 -3.84
N THR A 43 -5.94 -16.69 -3.78
CA THR A 43 -5.60 -17.57 -2.66
C THR A 43 -4.38 -17.05 -1.93
N VAL A 44 -4.47 -16.88 -0.62
CA VAL A 44 -3.37 -16.42 0.23
C VAL A 44 -2.20 -17.40 0.18
N THR A 45 -1.02 -16.89 -0.15
CA THR A 45 0.24 -17.66 -0.15
C THR A 45 1.16 -17.28 0.99
N GLU A 46 1.13 -16.01 1.44
CA GLU A 46 1.92 -15.58 2.59
C GLU A 46 1.32 -14.31 3.21
N TRP A 47 1.40 -14.20 4.54
CA TRP A 47 1.14 -12.98 5.28
C TRP A 47 2.41 -12.50 5.98
N LYS A 48 3.06 -11.50 5.41
CA LYS A 48 4.24 -10.85 6.00
C LYS A 48 3.79 -9.80 7.00
N TRP A 49 3.60 -10.23 8.23
CA TRP A 49 3.24 -9.35 9.33
C TRP A 49 4.46 -8.55 9.78
N ALA A 50 4.50 -7.28 9.41
CA ALA A 50 5.59 -6.37 9.71
C ALA A 50 5.05 -4.95 9.99
N HIS A 51 5.85 -4.13 10.63
CA HIS A 51 5.59 -2.71 10.86
C HIS A 51 6.65 -1.87 10.17
N PRO A 52 6.29 -0.71 9.61
CA PRO A 52 4.95 -0.09 9.57
C PRO A 52 4.03 -0.63 8.47
N HIS A 53 4.52 -1.45 7.56
CA HIS A 53 3.80 -1.94 6.38
C HIS A 53 3.78 -3.46 6.36
N ALA A 54 2.58 -4.03 6.52
CA ALA A 54 2.37 -5.45 6.33
C ALA A 54 2.04 -5.76 4.86
N ILE A 55 2.42 -6.94 4.37
CA ILE A 55 2.25 -7.34 2.98
C ILE A 55 1.50 -8.67 2.92
N LEU A 56 0.44 -8.70 2.11
CA LEU A 56 -0.27 -9.92 1.75
C LEU A 56 0.20 -10.37 0.37
N LEU A 57 0.68 -11.61 0.29
CA LEU A 57 0.95 -12.30 -0.97
C LEU A 57 -0.19 -13.28 -1.26
N PHE A 58 -0.65 -13.28 -2.51
CA PHE A 58 -1.75 -14.11 -2.93
C PHE A 58 -1.68 -14.43 -4.43
N ASP A 59 -2.18 -15.58 -4.81
CA ASP A 59 -2.18 -16.08 -6.18
C ASP A 59 -3.53 -15.82 -6.83
N VAL A 60 -3.50 -15.23 -8.02
CA VAL A 60 -4.68 -14.94 -8.85
C VAL A 60 -4.58 -15.72 -10.16
N LYS A 61 -5.66 -16.37 -10.58
CA LYS A 61 -5.74 -16.91 -11.94
C LYS A 61 -6.14 -15.81 -12.91
N ASP A 62 -5.34 -15.64 -13.98
CA ASP A 62 -5.72 -14.79 -15.09
C ASP A 62 -6.78 -15.44 -16.00
N ASP A 63 -7.28 -14.71 -16.98
CA ASP A 63 -8.30 -15.18 -17.92
C ASP A 63 -7.83 -16.38 -18.78
N LYS A 64 -6.51 -16.62 -18.84
CA LYS A 64 -5.89 -17.73 -19.56
C LYS A 64 -5.63 -18.94 -18.64
N GLY A 65 -5.94 -18.81 -17.36
CA GLY A 65 -5.72 -19.83 -16.33
C GLY A 65 -4.29 -19.87 -15.76
N ASN A 66 -3.43 -18.91 -16.10
CA ASN A 66 -2.09 -18.83 -15.51
C ASN A 66 -2.19 -18.22 -14.11
N ILE A 67 -1.25 -18.63 -13.25
CA ILE A 67 -1.13 -18.05 -11.92
C ILE A 67 -0.27 -16.80 -11.99
N VAL A 68 -0.82 -15.70 -11.47
CA VAL A 68 -0.11 -14.43 -11.27
C VAL A 68 0.05 -14.23 -9.77
N HIS A 69 1.31 -14.09 -9.32
CA HIS A 69 1.66 -13.86 -7.93
C HIS A 69 1.55 -12.37 -7.60
N TRP A 70 0.57 -12.02 -6.80
CA TRP A 70 0.31 -10.64 -6.38
C TRP A 70 0.85 -10.37 -4.99
N ALA A 71 1.33 -9.13 -4.78
CA ALA A 71 1.66 -8.59 -3.47
C ALA A 71 0.87 -7.31 -3.23
N THR A 72 0.27 -7.15 -2.05
CA THR A 72 -0.44 -5.92 -1.71
C THR A 72 -0.07 -5.44 -0.31
N GLU A 73 0.17 -4.13 -0.21
CA GLU A 73 0.66 -3.47 0.98
C GLU A 73 -0.49 -2.87 1.80
N PHE A 74 -0.45 -3.10 3.10
CA PHE A 74 -1.35 -2.50 4.08
C PHE A 74 -0.66 -1.32 4.76
N GLY A 75 -1.33 -0.17 4.83
CA GLY A 75 -0.81 1.04 5.49
C GLY A 75 -1.41 1.26 6.86
N GLY A 76 -0.54 1.56 7.82
CA GLY A 76 -0.90 2.25 9.06
C GLY A 76 -1.78 1.54 10.08
N LYS A 77 -2.29 0.33 9.83
CA LYS A 77 -3.11 -0.44 10.77
C LYS A 77 -2.35 -1.61 11.38
N SER A 78 -2.58 -1.81 12.67
CA SER A 78 -2.13 -3.01 13.37
C SER A 78 -3.10 -4.16 13.10
N PHE A 79 -2.74 -5.04 12.16
CA PHE A 79 -3.41 -6.31 11.99
C PHE A 79 -2.77 -7.37 12.90
N ALA A 80 -3.53 -8.40 13.25
CA ALA A 80 -2.99 -9.52 14.01
C ALA A 80 -2.07 -10.38 13.13
N ARG A 81 -1.12 -11.06 13.74
CA ARG A 81 -0.22 -11.99 13.05
C ARG A 81 -0.96 -13.12 12.34
N ASN A 82 -2.13 -13.49 12.81
CA ASN A 82 -2.98 -14.55 12.29
C ASN A 82 -4.19 -14.04 11.50
N THR A 83 -4.15 -12.80 11.01
CA THR A 83 -5.27 -12.20 10.24
C THR A 83 -5.56 -12.99 8.98
N PHE A 84 -4.52 -13.43 8.25
CA PHE A 84 -4.66 -14.24 7.06
C PHE A 84 -4.00 -15.60 7.25
N LYS A 85 -4.59 -16.62 6.63
CA LYS A 85 -4.09 -18.00 6.66
C LYS A 85 -3.70 -18.46 5.27
N PHE A 86 -2.64 -19.23 5.18
CA PHE A 86 -2.23 -19.88 3.92
C PHE A 86 -3.39 -20.71 3.34
N GLY A 87 -3.60 -20.61 2.03
CA GLY A 87 -4.64 -21.33 1.31
C GLY A 87 -6.05 -20.73 1.41
N GLU A 88 -6.24 -19.63 2.14
CA GLU A 88 -7.51 -18.95 2.30
C GLU A 88 -7.88 -18.17 1.04
N GLU A 89 -9.13 -18.31 0.56
CA GLU A 89 -9.63 -17.48 -0.56
C GLU A 89 -10.01 -16.09 -0.06
N VAL A 90 -9.50 -15.06 -0.74
CA VAL A 90 -9.77 -13.66 -0.42
C VAL A 90 -10.18 -12.89 -1.67
N THR A 91 -10.97 -11.83 -1.47
CA THR A 91 -11.24 -10.84 -2.51
C THR A 91 -10.56 -9.53 -2.13
N VAL A 92 -9.56 -9.13 -2.89
CA VAL A 92 -8.72 -7.96 -2.62
C VAL A 92 -9.07 -6.84 -3.57
N THR A 93 -9.43 -5.67 -3.04
CA THR A 93 -9.53 -4.44 -3.82
C THR A 93 -8.30 -3.60 -3.52
N LEU A 94 -7.58 -3.21 -4.56
CA LEU A 94 -6.31 -2.51 -4.46
C LEU A 94 -6.13 -1.44 -5.56
N GLU A 95 -5.19 -0.55 -5.34
CA GLU A 95 -4.66 0.36 -6.35
C GLU A 95 -3.35 -0.22 -6.90
N PRO A 96 -3.31 -0.65 -8.17
CA PRO A 96 -2.14 -1.32 -8.75
C PRO A 96 -0.99 -0.36 -9.04
N ALA A 97 0.21 -0.92 -9.17
CA ALA A 97 1.39 -0.18 -9.60
C ALA A 97 1.24 0.33 -11.05
N ARG A 98 1.70 1.56 -11.29
CA ARG A 98 1.64 2.24 -12.61
C ARG A 98 2.43 1.53 -13.69
N ASN A 99 3.46 0.79 -13.33
CA ASN A 99 4.32 0.06 -14.26
C ASN A 99 3.76 -1.31 -14.68
N GLY A 100 2.55 -1.67 -14.23
CA GLY A 100 1.92 -2.95 -14.53
C GLY A 100 2.45 -4.15 -13.74
N ALA A 101 3.37 -3.95 -12.79
CA ALA A 101 3.80 -5.03 -11.92
C ALA A 101 2.62 -5.53 -11.07
N PRO A 102 2.56 -6.85 -10.71
CA PRO A 102 1.50 -7.43 -9.90
C PRO A 102 1.68 -7.08 -8.42
N VAL A 103 1.75 -5.79 -8.13
CA VAL A 103 1.83 -5.24 -6.79
C VAL A 103 0.83 -4.10 -6.65
N GLY A 104 0.34 -3.86 -5.43
CA GLY A 104 -0.63 -2.82 -5.22
C GLY A 104 -0.72 -2.34 -3.78
N ARG A 105 -1.49 -1.29 -3.58
CA ARG A 105 -1.87 -0.75 -2.28
C ARG A 105 -3.25 -1.28 -1.91
N THR A 106 -3.35 -1.97 -0.78
CA THR A 106 -4.61 -2.55 -0.32
C THR A 106 -5.61 -1.46 0.05
N LEU A 107 -6.80 -1.52 -0.50
CA LEU A 107 -7.95 -0.74 -0.04
C LEU A 107 -8.81 -1.58 0.90
N THR A 108 -9.30 -2.72 0.43
CA THR A 108 -10.11 -3.65 1.22
C THR A 108 -9.74 -5.09 0.92
N VAL A 109 -9.97 -5.98 1.89
CA VAL A 109 -9.93 -7.43 1.69
C VAL A 109 -11.18 -8.04 2.31
N VAL A 110 -11.91 -8.83 1.54
CA VAL A 110 -13.04 -9.63 2.01
C VAL A 110 -12.53 -11.03 2.31
N LEU A 111 -12.68 -11.46 3.55
CA LEU A 111 -12.33 -12.81 4.02
C LEU A 111 -13.40 -13.83 3.62
N PRO A 112 -13.11 -15.16 3.68
CA PRO A 112 -14.12 -16.20 3.42
C PRO A 112 -15.34 -16.12 4.33
N THR A 113 -15.19 -15.53 5.51
CA THR A 113 -16.28 -15.28 6.47
C THR A 113 -17.23 -14.16 6.04
N GLY A 114 -16.87 -13.38 5.01
CA GLY A 114 -17.57 -12.15 4.59
C GLY A 114 -17.13 -10.91 5.36
N GLU A 115 -16.20 -11.03 6.32
CA GLU A 115 -15.63 -9.88 7.02
C GLU A 115 -14.80 -9.03 6.06
N VAL A 116 -14.98 -7.69 6.14
CA VAL A 116 -14.25 -6.73 5.31
C VAL A 116 -13.17 -6.04 6.15
N LEU A 117 -11.93 -6.21 5.73
CA LEU A 117 -10.76 -5.54 6.31
C LEU A 117 -10.40 -4.32 5.47
N ILE A 118 -10.14 -3.17 6.14
CA ILE A 118 -9.72 -1.94 5.46
C ILE A 118 -8.21 -1.83 5.55
N GLY A 119 -7.56 -1.82 4.38
CA GLY A 119 -6.09 -1.83 4.26
C GLY A 119 -5.42 -0.48 4.47
N GLN A 120 -6.13 0.64 4.26
CA GLN A 120 -5.56 1.98 4.33
C GLN A 120 -6.37 2.90 5.25
N ASN A 121 -5.67 3.79 5.97
CA ASN A 121 -6.24 4.93 6.65
C ASN A 121 -5.90 6.20 5.85
N GLY A 122 -6.86 6.77 5.15
CA GLY A 122 -6.61 8.01 4.40
C GLY A 122 -7.85 8.53 3.69
N PRO A 123 -7.80 9.74 3.12
CA PRO A 123 -8.89 10.28 2.31
C PRO A 123 -9.23 9.30 1.19
N GLY A 124 -10.48 8.88 1.10
CA GLY A 124 -10.96 7.88 0.14
C GLY A 124 -10.94 6.43 0.62
N THR A 125 -10.64 6.17 1.89
CA THR A 125 -10.87 4.86 2.51
C THR A 125 -12.37 4.66 2.66
N LEU A 126 -12.90 3.57 2.11
CA LEU A 126 -14.32 3.22 2.28
C LEU A 126 -14.58 2.93 3.76
N SER A 127 -15.62 3.53 4.33
CA SER A 127 -16.15 3.09 5.61
C SER A 127 -16.65 1.64 5.49
N PRO A 128 -16.62 0.83 6.58
CA PRO A 128 -17.12 -0.55 6.55
C PRO A 128 -18.59 -0.68 6.12
N THR A 129 -19.33 0.43 6.11
CA THR A 129 -20.74 0.53 5.73
C THR A 129 -20.97 0.97 4.28
N GLU A 130 -19.93 1.40 3.56
CA GLU A 130 -20.06 1.76 2.15
C GLU A 130 -19.82 0.53 1.26
N ASN A 131 -20.89 0.12 0.60
CA ASN A 131 -20.83 -0.91 -0.42
C ASN A 131 -19.96 -0.39 -1.59
N PRO A 132 -18.99 -1.18 -2.12
CA PRO A 132 -18.18 -0.79 -3.26
C PRO A 132 -18.97 -0.36 -4.52
N SER A 133 -20.26 -0.75 -4.59
CA SER A 133 -21.17 -0.34 -5.67
C SER A 133 -21.69 1.09 -5.56
N ASP A 134 -21.54 1.73 -4.39
CA ASP A 134 -22.10 3.06 -4.11
C ASP A 134 -21.08 4.20 -4.33
N ALA A 135 -19.90 3.88 -4.85
CA ALA A 135 -18.91 4.88 -5.23
C ALA A 135 -19.46 5.79 -6.34
N PRO A 136 -19.40 7.13 -6.20
CA PRO A 136 -19.91 8.05 -7.21
C PRO A 136 -19.17 7.82 -8.53
N LYS A 137 -19.92 7.43 -9.55
CA LYS A 137 -19.43 7.40 -10.94
C LYS A 137 -19.11 8.84 -11.33
N ARG A 138 -17.86 9.14 -11.53
CA ARG A 138 -17.41 10.39 -12.15
C ARG A 138 -17.32 10.24 -13.65
#